data_45e58f9509f211d38001721eb7a43d08
#
_entry.id   45e58f9509f211d38001721eb7a43d08
#
_cell.length_a   1.000
_cell.length_b   1.000
_cell.length_c   1.000
_cell.angle_alpha   90.00
_cell.angle_beta   90.00
_cell.angle_gamma   90.00
#
_symmetry.space_group_name_H-M   'P 1'
#
loop_
_entity.id
_entity.type
_entity.pdbx_description
1 polymer ?
#
loop_
_entity_poly.entity_id
_entity_poly.type
_entity_poly.pdbx_seq_one_letter_code
_entity_poly.pdbx_strand_id
1 'polypeptide(L)'
;MVSVITFFVYLSTYYFTTIQNMQTDNERYKKMASLAQIGWWEVDLTAGYYLCSDYLSDLLGLDGDTISTSDFLNLIREDYRKQIAQEFRANSSIHKDFYEQTFPIHSKYGEVWLHTRLAFREKGTGVDGGDKSFGIIQRVEDPKEEDQRDALRRVNDLLCRQNFV
;
A
#
# COMPACT_ATOMS: atom_id res chain seq x y z
N MET A 1 37.10 -24.33 -29.32
CA MET A 1 36.36 -25.00 -28.21
C MET A 1 36.46 -24.25 -26.88
N VAL A 2 37.65 -23.80 -26.49
CA VAL A 2 37.84 -23.03 -25.22
C VAL A 2 37.01 -21.75 -25.17
N SER A 3 36.84 -21.03 -26.27
CA SER A 3 36.10 -19.76 -26.36
C SER A 3 34.60 -19.92 -26.03
N VAL A 4 33.96 -21.00 -26.45
CA VAL A 4 32.53 -21.24 -26.22
C VAL A 4 32.25 -21.55 -24.73
N ILE A 5 33.10 -22.38 -24.14
CA ILE A 5 32.98 -22.74 -22.71
C ILE A 5 33.20 -21.50 -21.84
N THR A 6 34.17 -20.68 -22.15
CA THR A 6 34.45 -19.43 -21.42
C THR A 6 33.28 -18.46 -21.52
N PHE A 7 32.65 -18.36 -22.67
CA PHE A 7 31.47 -17.52 -22.88
C PHE A 7 30.27 -18.01 -22.04
N PHE A 8 30.02 -19.32 -22.01
CA PHE A 8 28.94 -19.88 -21.18
C PHE A 8 29.19 -19.68 -19.69
N VAL A 9 30.44 -19.86 -19.21
CA VAL A 9 30.80 -19.63 -17.82
C VAL A 9 30.60 -18.14 -17.46
N TYR A 10 31.03 -17.22 -18.33
CA TYR A 10 30.83 -15.79 -18.16
C TYR A 10 29.33 -15.43 -18.07
N LEU A 11 28.51 -15.90 -19.02
CA LEU A 11 27.07 -15.68 -18.99
C LEU A 11 26.42 -16.23 -17.71
N SER A 12 26.75 -17.45 -17.34
CA SER A 12 26.22 -18.09 -16.13
C SER A 12 26.56 -17.27 -14.88
N THR A 13 27.81 -16.83 -14.76
CA THR A 13 28.27 -16.02 -13.63
C THR A 13 27.55 -14.66 -13.62
N TYR A 14 27.42 -14.02 -14.79
CA TYR A 14 26.71 -12.74 -14.91
C TYR A 14 25.23 -12.86 -14.50
N TYR A 15 24.51 -13.86 -15.01
CA TYR A 15 23.12 -14.11 -14.65
C TYR A 15 22.96 -14.41 -13.16
N PHE A 16 23.82 -15.25 -12.60
CA PHE A 16 23.80 -15.59 -11.18
C PHE A 16 24.01 -14.38 -10.29
N THR A 17 25.01 -13.56 -10.60
CA THR A 17 25.29 -12.32 -9.85
C THR A 17 24.14 -11.33 -9.96
N THR A 18 23.55 -11.19 -11.16
CA THR A 18 22.42 -10.29 -11.38
C THR A 18 21.19 -10.72 -10.57
N ILE A 19 20.88 -12.02 -10.55
CA ILE A 19 19.77 -12.56 -9.77
C ILE A 19 19.99 -12.34 -8.28
N GLN A 20 21.20 -12.59 -7.77
CA GLN A 20 21.53 -12.36 -6.35
C GLN A 20 21.40 -10.87 -5.97
N ASN A 21 21.86 -9.96 -6.80
CA ASN A 21 21.74 -8.52 -6.55
C ASN A 21 20.27 -8.11 -6.53
N MET A 22 19.45 -8.57 -7.47
CA MET A 22 18.02 -8.30 -7.50
C MET A 22 17.30 -8.84 -6.25
N GLN A 23 17.67 -10.02 -5.77
CA GLN A 23 17.09 -10.59 -4.53
C GLN A 23 17.48 -9.75 -3.32
N THR A 24 18.75 -9.36 -3.19
CA THR A 24 19.25 -8.54 -2.08
C THR A 24 18.56 -7.17 -2.06
N ASP A 25 18.40 -6.52 -3.20
CA ASP A 25 17.71 -5.23 -3.31
C ASP A 25 16.24 -5.37 -2.98
N ASN A 26 15.56 -6.42 -3.45
CA ASN A 26 14.17 -6.68 -3.12
C ASN A 26 13.96 -6.88 -1.60
N GLU A 27 14.83 -7.62 -0.93
CA GLU A 27 14.78 -7.76 0.53
C GLU A 27 15.00 -6.43 1.27
N ARG A 28 15.90 -5.58 0.78
CA ARG A 28 16.11 -4.24 1.34
C ARG A 28 14.86 -3.38 1.18
N TYR A 29 14.24 -3.37 0.00
CA TYR A 29 12.99 -2.64 -0.23
C TYR A 29 11.87 -3.13 0.67
N LYS A 30 11.70 -4.45 0.83
CA LYS A 30 10.72 -5.02 1.74
C LYS A 30 10.94 -4.57 3.20
N LYS A 31 12.18 -4.61 3.68
CA LYS A 31 12.53 -4.13 5.03
C LYS A 31 12.27 -2.63 5.20
N MET A 32 12.64 -1.82 4.23
CA MET A 32 12.40 -0.37 4.27
C MET A 32 10.90 -0.05 4.27
N ALA A 33 10.12 -0.70 3.42
CA ALA A 33 8.67 -0.54 3.37
C ALA A 33 8.01 -0.95 4.70
N SER A 34 8.45 -2.06 5.29
CA SER A 34 7.96 -2.51 6.60
C SER A 34 8.29 -1.51 7.71
N LEU A 35 9.53 -1.00 7.77
CA LEU A 35 9.92 0.02 8.75
C LEU A 35 9.15 1.33 8.59
N ALA A 36 8.87 1.73 7.35
CA ALA A 36 8.06 2.90 7.04
C ALA A 36 6.55 2.66 7.20
N GLN A 37 6.13 1.44 7.55
CA GLN A 37 4.73 1.02 7.63
C GLN A 37 3.95 1.25 6.32
N ILE A 38 4.63 1.03 5.19
CA ILE A 38 4.09 1.17 3.85
C ILE A 38 3.90 -0.22 3.24
N GLY A 39 2.69 -0.48 2.77
CA GLY A 39 2.36 -1.62 1.93
C GLY A 39 2.06 -1.19 0.50
N TRP A 40 1.93 -2.17 -0.37
CA TRP A 40 1.35 -1.98 -1.70
C TRP A 40 0.19 -2.96 -1.89
N TRP A 41 -0.68 -2.60 -2.80
CA TRP A 41 -1.78 -3.43 -3.24
C TRP A 41 -1.94 -3.33 -4.76
N GLU A 42 -2.37 -4.43 -5.36
CA GLU A 42 -2.82 -4.51 -6.74
C GLU A 42 -4.26 -5.03 -6.74
N VAL A 43 -5.14 -4.43 -7.50
CA VAL A 43 -6.50 -4.93 -7.67
C VAL A 43 -6.78 -5.21 -9.12
N ASP A 44 -7.28 -6.41 -9.39
CA ASP A 44 -7.93 -6.76 -10.63
C ASP A 44 -9.44 -6.56 -10.45
N LEU A 45 -9.98 -5.53 -11.11
CA LEU A 45 -11.39 -5.15 -10.96
C LEU A 45 -12.35 -6.20 -11.53
N THR A 46 -11.90 -6.98 -12.52
CA THR A 46 -12.69 -8.05 -13.13
C THR A 46 -12.68 -9.31 -12.28
N ALA A 47 -11.51 -9.68 -11.77
CA ALA A 47 -11.36 -10.83 -10.89
C ALA A 47 -11.90 -10.61 -9.48
N GLY A 48 -12.02 -9.35 -9.03
CA GLY A 48 -12.64 -8.99 -7.76
C GLY A 48 -11.81 -9.32 -6.52
N TYR A 49 -10.48 -9.33 -6.65
CA TYR A 49 -9.57 -9.53 -5.52
C TYR A 49 -8.40 -8.55 -5.53
N TYR A 50 -7.85 -8.32 -4.34
CA TYR A 50 -6.61 -7.60 -4.12
C TYR A 50 -5.47 -8.58 -3.91
N LEU A 51 -4.32 -8.28 -4.49
CA LEU A 51 -3.01 -8.82 -4.13
C LEU A 51 -2.32 -7.83 -3.22
N CYS A 52 -1.78 -8.29 -2.11
CA CYS A 52 -1.23 -7.46 -1.04
C CYS A 52 0.25 -7.77 -0.80
N SER A 53 1.02 -6.75 -0.45
CA SER A 53 2.39 -6.94 0.05
C SER A 53 2.42 -7.70 1.38
N ASP A 54 3.56 -8.31 1.72
CA ASP A 54 3.75 -9.04 2.98
C ASP A 54 3.36 -8.19 4.20
N TYR A 55 3.73 -6.90 4.22
CA TYR A 55 3.36 -5.96 5.29
C TYR A 55 1.84 -5.78 5.39
N LEU A 56 1.16 -5.57 4.26
CA LEU A 56 -0.29 -5.37 4.24
C LEU A 56 -1.02 -6.66 4.61
N SER A 57 -0.59 -7.81 4.09
CA SER A 57 -1.16 -9.12 4.43
C SER A 57 -1.05 -9.41 5.92
N ASP A 58 0.11 -9.12 6.51
CA ASP A 58 0.32 -9.24 7.96
C ASP A 58 -0.59 -8.30 8.76
N LEU A 59 -0.71 -7.04 8.34
CA LEU A 59 -1.57 -6.05 8.99
C LEU A 59 -3.04 -6.45 8.96
N LEU A 60 -3.51 -6.97 7.82
CA LEU A 60 -4.89 -7.43 7.62
C LEU A 60 -5.16 -8.80 8.29
N GLY A 61 -4.11 -9.53 8.65
CA GLY A 61 -4.23 -10.87 9.22
C GLY A 61 -4.60 -11.95 8.22
N LEU A 62 -4.11 -11.84 6.98
CA LEU A 62 -4.37 -12.79 5.92
C LEU A 62 -3.46 -14.03 6.05
N ASP A 63 -3.97 -15.21 5.73
CA ASP A 63 -3.18 -16.44 5.63
C ASP A 63 -2.33 -16.51 4.34
N GLY A 64 -2.53 -15.58 3.43
CA GLY A 64 -1.83 -15.45 2.14
C GLY A 64 -1.66 -14.00 1.75
N ASP A 65 -1.48 -13.76 0.46
CA ASP A 65 -1.25 -12.44 -0.13
C ASP A 65 -2.48 -11.86 -0.86
N THR A 66 -3.61 -12.56 -0.82
CA THR A 66 -4.83 -12.15 -1.54
C THR A 66 -6.03 -12.01 -0.61
N ILE A 67 -6.89 -11.04 -0.93
CA ILE A 67 -8.17 -10.83 -0.24
C ILE A 67 -9.23 -10.43 -1.26
N SER A 68 -10.46 -10.94 -1.12
CA SER A 68 -11.57 -10.51 -1.97
C SER A 68 -11.92 -9.03 -1.71
N THR A 69 -12.44 -8.35 -2.73
CA THR A 69 -12.90 -6.96 -2.60
C THR A 69 -13.97 -6.83 -1.52
N SER A 70 -14.86 -7.83 -1.39
CA SER A 70 -15.91 -7.85 -0.36
C SER A 70 -15.34 -8.00 1.05
N ASP A 71 -14.36 -8.89 1.23
CA ASP A 71 -13.75 -9.11 2.54
C ASP A 71 -12.91 -7.91 2.97
N PHE A 72 -12.18 -7.30 2.03
CA PHE A 72 -11.48 -6.04 2.31
C PHE A 72 -12.44 -4.93 2.77
N LEU A 73 -13.57 -4.75 2.07
CA LEU A 73 -14.60 -3.79 2.49
C LEU A 73 -15.17 -4.09 3.87
N ASN A 74 -15.26 -5.37 4.26
CA ASN A 74 -15.72 -5.76 5.59
C ASN A 74 -14.74 -5.42 6.71
N LEU A 75 -13.44 -5.29 6.42
CA LEU A 75 -12.45 -4.81 7.37
C LEU A 75 -12.57 -3.30 7.64
N ILE A 76 -13.12 -2.54 6.70
CA ILE A 76 -13.33 -1.10 6.88
C ILE A 76 -14.41 -0.89 7.95
N ARG A 77 -14.17 0.04 8.88
CA ARG A 77 -15.13 0.40 9.91
C ARG A 77 -16.49 0.80 9.29
N GLU A 78 -17.58 0.36 9.87
CA GLU A 78 -18.92 0.38 9.27
C GLU A 78 -19.36 1.78 8.79
N ASP A 79 -19.09 2.82 9.59
CA ASP A 79 -19.44 4.20 9.29
C ASP A 79 -18.73 4.78 8.05
N TYR A 80 -17.56 4.23 7.68
CA TYR A 80 -16.79 4.62 6.49
C TYR A 80 -17.08 3.75 5.26
N ARG A 81 -17.52 2.52 5.46
CA ARG A 81 -17.65 1.49 4.41
C ARG A 81 -18.42 1.96 3.19
N LYS A 82 -19.59 2.58 3.40
CA LYS A 82 -20.46 3.04 2.30
C LYS A 82 -19.79 4.14 1.48
N GLN A 83 -19.19 5.12 2.13
CA GLN A 83 -18.47 6.22 1.48
C GLN A 83 -17.30 5.69 0.65
N ILE A 84 -16.44 4.86 1.25
CA ILE A 84 -15.27 4.28 0.58
C ILE A 84 -15.67 3.47 -0.65
N ALA A 85 -16.70 2.62 -0.54
CA ALA A 85 -17.20 1.83 -1.66
C ALA A 85 -17.75 2.71 -2.80
N GLN A 86 -18.45 3.80 -2.48
CA GLN A 86 -18.96 4.73 -3.48
C GLN A 86 -17.85 5.49 -4.19
N GLU A 87 -16.88 6.01 -3.44
CA GLU A 87 -15.74 6.75 -4.00
C GLU A 87 -14.83 5.84 -4.86
N PHE A 88 -14.60 4.61 -4.41
CA PHE A 88 -13.86 3.63 -5.19
C PHE A 88 -14.53 3.34 -6.53
N ARG A 89 -15.86 3.11 -6.54
CA ARG A 89 -16.63 2.89 -7.78
C ARG A 89 -16.62 4.12 -8.70
N ALA A 90 -16.81 5.32 -8.14
CA ALA A 90 -16.80 6.56 -8.90
C ALA A 90 -15.43 6.80 -9.56
N ASN A 91 -14.34 6.59 -8.83
CA ASN A 91 -12.98 6.79 -9.35
C ASN A 91 -12.58 5.70 -10.35
N SER A 92 -13.06 4.48 -10.19
CA SER A 92 -12.87 3.40 -11.18
C SER A 92 -13.55 3.73 -12.51
N SER A 93 -14.70 4.41 -12.48
CA SER A 93 -15.48 4.78 -13.68
C SER A 93 -14.91 5.99 -14.42
N ILE A 94 -14.28 6.94 -13.73
CA ILE A 94 -13.86 8.24 -14.30
C ILE A 94 -12.41 8.22 -14.82
N HIS A 95 -11.69 7.10 -14.73
CA HIS A 95 -10.29 6.99 -15.15
C HIS A 95 -9.37 8.08 -14.56
N LYS A 96 -9.60 8.45 -13.29
CA LYS A 96 -8.70 9.36 -12.59
C LYS A 96 -7.36 8.69 -12.36
N ASP A 97 -6.28 9.31 -12.79
CA ASP A 97 -4.91 8.87 -12.55
C ASP A 97 -4.46 9.05 -11.10
N PHE A 98 -5.30 9.68 -10.30
CA PHE A 98 -5.00 9.98 -8.91
C PHE A 98 -6.23 9.75 -8.02
N TYR A 99 -6.03 8.93 -7.01
CA TYR A 99 -7.03 8.61 -6.01
C TYR A 99 -6.36 8.43 -4.66
N GLU A 100 -6.88 9.09 -3.65
CA GLU A 100 -6.32 9.10 -2.30
C GLU A 100 -7.44 9.04 -1.28
N GLN A 101 -7.32 8.17 -0.28
CA GLN A 101 -8.31 8.04 0.80
C GLN A 101 -7.64 7.71 2.12
N THR A 102 -8.28 8.16 3.22
CA THR A 102 -7.92 7.79 4.59
C THR A 102 -9.12 7.22 5.30
N PHE A 103 -8.98 6.02 5.86
CA PHE A 103 -10.06 5.31 6.53
C PHE A 103 -9.56 4.36 7.60
N PRO A 104 -10.39 4.09 8.64
CA PRO A 104 -10.06 3.11 9.67
C PRO A 104 -10.47 1.70 9.24
N ILE A 105 -9.64 0.73 9.62
CA ILE A 105 -9.93 -0.70 9.46
C ILE A 105 -9.79 -1.45 10.77
N HIS A 106 -10.47 -2.59 10.87
CA HIS A 106 -10.24 -3.60 11.89
C HIS A 106 -9.12 -4.53 11.42
N SER A 107 -7.93 -4.30 11.94
CA SER A 107 -6.76 -5.15 11.69
C SER A 107 -6.63 -6.23 12.77
N LYS A 108 -5.70 -7.19 12.58
CA LYS A 108 -5.37 -8.17 13.63
C LYS A 108 -4.76 -7.52 14.89
N TYR A 109 -4.31 -6.27 14.80
CA TYR A 109 -3.74 -5.48 15.90
C TYR A 109 -4.73 -4.48 16.51
N GLY A 110 -6.02 -4.57 16.17
CA GLY A 110 -7.06 -3.64 16.55
C GLY A 110 -7.39 -2.65 15.44
N GLU A 111 -8.06 -1.54 15.80
CA GLU A 111 -8.39 -0.50 14.83
C GLU A 111 -7.13 0.30 14.46
N VAL A 112 -6.91 0.45 13.16
CA VAL A 112 -5.82 1.25 12.61
C VAL A 112 -6.32 2.13 11.47
N TRP A 113 -5.73 3.31 11.33
CA TRP A 113 -6.02 4.22 10.22
C TRP A 113 -5.05 3.97 9.08
N LEU A 114 -5.59 3.86 7.89
CA LEU A 114 -4.84 3.65 6.66
C LEU A 114 -5.06 4.81 5.70
N HIS A 115 -3.96 5.29 5.13
CA HIS A 115 -3.97 6.21 4.01
C HIS A 115 -3.56 5.44 2.76
N THR A 116 -4.42 5.41 1.74
CA THR A 116 -4.15 4.75 0.47
C THR A 116 -4.07 5.74 -0.67
N ARG A 117 -3.16 5.48 -1.60
CA ARG A 117 -2.98 6.24 -2.83
C ARG A 117 -2.87 5.31 -4.02
N LEU A 118 -3.66 5.56 -5.05
CA LEU A 118 -3.49 4.92 -6.35
C LEU A 118 -2.20 5.44 -6.99
N ALA A 119 -1.29 4.55 -7.37
CA ALA A 119 -0.02 4.90 -8.01
C ALA A 119 -0.13 4.90 -9.54
N PHE A 120 -0.73 3.88 -10.11
CA PHE A 120 -0.98 3.79 -11.55
C PHE A 120 -2.06 2.74 -11.87
N ARG A 121 -2.52 2.77 -13.12
CA ARG A 121 -3.47 1.81 -13.68
C ARG A 121 -2.93 1.23 -14.98
N GLU A 122 -2.99 -0.08 -15.10
CA GLU A 122 -2.65 -0.81 -16.32
C GLU A 122 -3.92 -1.28 -17.02
N LYS A 123 -4.08 -0.90 -18.30
CA LYS A 123 -5.24 -1.25 -19.10
C LYS A 123 -5.05 -2.60 -19.76
N GLY A 124 -6.08 -3.42 -19.73
CA GLY A 124 -6.11 -4.69 -20.48
C GLY A 124 -5.15 -5.76 -19.97
N THR A 125 -4.57 -5.62 -18.77
CA THR A 125 -3.63 -6.58 -18.17
C THR A 125 -4.27 -7.50 -17.15
N GLY A 126 -5.52 -7.22 -16.77
CA GLY A 126 -6.32 -8.04 -15.86
C GLY A 126 -6.93 -9.27 -16.54
N VAL A 127 -7.66 -10.06 -15.76
CA VAL A 127 -8.43 -11.22 -16.25
C VAL A 127 -9.42 -10.76 -17.31
N ASP A 128 -9.56 -11.54 -18.39
CA ASP A 128 -10.44 -11.25 -19.54
C ASP A 128 -10.21 -9.86 -20.19
N GLY A 129 -8.97 -9.32 -20.11
CA GLY A 129 -8.63 -8.01 -20.65
C GLY A 129 -9.15 -6.83 -19.80
N GLY A 130 -9.49 -7.08 -18.55
CA GLY A 130 -9.85 -6.04 -17.59
C GLY A 130 -8.67 -5.16 -17.18
N ASP A 131 -8.96 -4.10 -16.45
CA ASP A 131 -7.93 -3.18 -15.95
C ASP A 131 -7.43 -3.60 -14.57
N LYS A 132 -6.12 -3.48 -14.36
CA LYS A 132 -5.49 -3.58 -13.05
C LYS A 132 -5.15 -2.21 -12.51
N SER A 133 -5.29 -2.04 -11.21
CA SER A 133 -4.86 -0.83 -10.51
C SER A 133 -3.87 -1.19 -9.43
N PHE A 134 -2.83 -0.39 -9.30
CA PHE A 134 -1.77 -0.55 -8.32
C PHE A 134 -1.69 0.69 -7.44
N GLY A 135 -1.52 0.49 -6.15
CA GLY A 135 -1.40 1.58 -5.19
C GLY A 135 -0.53 1.24 -4.01
N ILE A 136 -0.29 2.26 -3.21
CA ILE A 136 0.38 2.15 -1.92
C ILE A 136 -0.61 2.42 -0.80
N ILE A 137 -0.32 1.86 0.36
CA ILE A 137 -1.09 2.05 1.57
C ILE A 137 -0.13 2.23 2.74
N GLN A 138 -0.42 3.19 3.58
CA GLN A 138 0.40 3.53 4.74
C GLN A 138 -0.47 3.59 5.99
N ARG A 139 0.05 3.08 7.10
CA ARG A 139 -0.55 3.31 8.41
C ARG A 139 -0.31 4.76 8.83
N VAL A 140 -1.37 5.43 9.28
CA VAL A 140 -1.33 6.80 9.76
C VAL A 140 -1.99 6.91 11.13
N GLU A 141 -1.83 8.04 11.79
CA GLU A 141 -2.55 8.34 13.02
C GLU A 141 -4.02 8.69 12.73
N ASP A 142 -4.89 8.62 13.75
CA ASP A 142 -6.26 9.09 13.60
C ASP A 142 -6.26 10.59 13.26
N PRO A 143 -6.85 11.00 12.12
CA PRO A 143 -6.87 12.41 11.74
C PRO A 143 -7.50 13.32 12.79
N LYS A 144 -8.45 12.82 13.58
CA LYS A 144 -9.07 13.60 14.66
C LYS A 144 -8.12 13.80 15.85
N GLU A 145 -7.30 12.81 16.16
CA GLU A 145 -6.28 12.94 17.23
C GLU A 145 -5.14 13.85 16.80
N GLU A 146 -4.78 13.82 15.52
CA GLU A 146 -3.78 14.72 14.94
C GLU A 146 -4.23 16.18 15.02
N ASP A 147 -5.45 16.48 14.59
CA ASP A 147 -6.05 17.82 14.67
C ASP A 147 -6.12 18.33 16.13
N GLN A 148 -6.49 17.48 17.08
CA GLN A 148 -6.55 17.83 18.50
C GLN A 148 -5.15 18.13 19.08
N ARG A 149 -4.15 17.33 18.71
CA ARG A 149 -2.76 17.56 19.13
C ARG A 149 -2.21 18.86 18.59
N ASP A 150 -2.47 19.15 17.33
CA ASP A 150 -2.03 20.40 16.70
C ASP A 150 -2.74 21.61 17.28
N ALA A 151 -4.02 21.49 17.61
CA ALA A 151 -4.73 22.56 18.33
C ALA A 151 -4.13 22.82 19.73
N LEU A 152 -3.82 21.75 20.49
CA LEU A 152 -3.18 21.86 21.80
C LEU A 152 -1.76 22.45 21.71
N ARG A 153 -0.97 22.06 20.70
CA ARG A 153 0.35 22.67 20.46
C ARG A 153 0.25 24.17 20.20
N ARG A 154 -0.69 24.60 19.34
CA ARG A 154 -0.92 26.05 19.05
C ARG A 154 -1.32 26.81 20.32
N VAL A 155 -2.18 26.25 21.17
CA VAL A 155 -2.58 26.87 22.44
C VAL A 155 -1.37 26.98 23.37
N ASN A 156 -0.58 25.93 23.54
CA ASN A 156 0.63 25.95 24.35
C ASN A 156 1.66 26.97 23.88
N ASP A 157 1.88 27.08 22.57
CA ASP A 157 2.78 28.06 21.97
C ASP A 157 2.32 29.49 22.24
N LEU A 158 1.01 29.75 22.20
CA LEU A 158 0.44 31.05 22.54
C LEU A 158 0.61 31.38 24.02
N LEU A 159 0.38 30.41 24.91
CA LEU A 159 0.57 30.60 26.35
C LEU A 159 2.05 30.84 26.71
N CYS A 160 2.96 30.10 26.09
CA CYS A 160 4.40 30.32 26.29
C CYS A 160 4.84 31.71 25.85
N ARG A 161 4.29 32.25 24.76
CA ARG A 161 4.61 33.62 24.28
C ARG A 161 4.07 34.72 25.21
N GLN A 162 2.95 34.48 25.90
CA GLN A 162 2.37 35.46 26.82
C GLN A 162 3.11 35.54 28.18
N ASN A 163 3.84 34.49 28.56
CA ASN A 163 4.58 34.44 29.81
C ASN A 163 6.01 35.02 29.72
N PHE A 164 6.41 35.55 28.58
CA PHE A 164 7.71 36.18 28.36
C PHE A 164 7.62 37.70 28.12
N VAL A 165 6.55 38.37 28.58
CA VAL A 165 6.41 39.83 28.56
C VAL A 165 6.44 40.38 29.99
#